data_67df3f48372371c413d51202f8a52830
#
_entry.id   67df3f48372371c413d51202f8a52830
#
_cell.length_a   1.000
_cell.length_b   1.000
_cell.length_c   1.000
_cell.angle_alpha   90.00
_cell.angle_beta   90.00
_cell.angle_gamma   90.00
#
_symmetry.space_group_name_H-M   'P 1'
#
loop_
_entity.id
_entity.type
_entity.pdbx_description
1 polymer ?
#
loop_
_entity_poly.entity_id
_entity_poly.type
_entity_poly.pdbx_seq_one_letter_code
_entity_poly.pdbx_strand_id
1 'polypeptide(L)'
;MVNGTETESRKLLGRLRDSMAEDGTGQTRLDTITNLTAVSMDTEVCSIYLFRDEDTLELCATKGLNPEAVHKTRMRLGEGLVGRVARSTQVVNTANAPKERGFRFMPETGEEVFSSFLGVPIQRIGEMLGVLVIQSKDAREFSEDAIYALEVVAMVLAEMTELGAFVGDGAALSARHQNPVLIRGTIGQEGAADGYVWLHEPRVVVTNPIADDPQRELERLNTAVETLRLNVDTLVARAVPGDKDQLEVLEAYRMFANSKSWRQRMQEDIARGLSAEAAVEKEQSNAH
;
A
#
# COMPACT_ATOMS: atom_id res chain seq x y z
N MET A 1 0.46 30.06 4.41
CA MET A 1 -0.54 29.19 5.05
C MET A 1 -0.22 27.70 4.74
N VAL A 2 1.03 27.26 5.03
CA VAL A 2 1.52 25.90 4.70
C VAL A 2 1.54 24.99 5.96
N ASN A 3 1.36 25.53 7.16
CA ASN A 3 1.55 24.78 8.41
C ASN A 3 0.32 24.02 8.94
N GLY A 4 -0.85 24.11 8.30
CA GLY A 4 -2.07 23.45 8.81
C GLY A 4 -2.20 21.98 8.41
N THR A 5 -1.86 21.66 7.19
CA THR A 5 -2.12 20.34 6.58
C THR A 5 -1.09 19.27 7.02
N GLU A 6 0.18 19.63 7.19
CA GLU A 6 1.20 18.73 7.77
C GLU A 6 0.83 18.27 9.18
N THR A 7 0.18 19.14 9.95
CA THR A 7 -0.23 18.83 11.33
C THR A 7 -1.37 17.83 11.37
N GLU A 8 -2.32 17.86 10.42
CA GLU A 8 -3.47 16.96 10.40
C GLU A 8 -3.09 15.54 9.95
N SER A 9 -2.26 15.40 8.92
CA SER A 9 -1.74 14.10 8.49
C SER A 9 -0.93 13.41 9.61
N ARG A 10 -0.07 14.16 10.30
CA ARG A 10 0.68 13.64 11.47
C ARG A 10 -0.22 13.20 12.62
N LYS A 11 -1.28 13.94 12.89
CA LYS A 11 -2.26 13.56 13.92
C LYS A 11 -3.01 12.28 13.57
N LEU A 12 -3.40 12.13 12.29
CA LEU A 12 -4.02 10.91 11.79
C LEU A 12 -3.09 9.70 11.99
N LEU A 13 -1.83 9.83 11.58
CA LEU A 13 -0.85 8.77 11.70
C LEU A 13 -0.57 8.40 13.17
N GLY A 14 -0.48 9.39 14.07
CA GLY A 14 -0.35 9.16 15.51
C GLY A 14 -1.51 8.35 16.09
N ARG A 15 -2.76 8.72 15.72
CA ARG A 15 -3.97 8.01 16.16
C ARG A 15 -4.05 6.59 15.60
N LEU A 16 -3.65 6.40 14.33
CA LEU A 16 -3.58 5.07 13.72
C LEU A 16 -2.59 4.18 14.47
N ARG A 17 -1.39 4.69 14.77
CA ARG A 17 -0.38 3.96 15.55
C ARG A 17 -0.94 3.54 16.91
N ASP A 18 -1.55 4.47 17.63
CA ASP A 18 -2.09 4.22 18.97
C ASP A 18 -3.21 3.16 18.90
N SER A 19 -4.07 3.23 17.89
CA SER A 19 -5.13 2.23 17.66
C SER A 19 -4.59 0.85 17.25
N MET A 20 -3.45 0.81 16.56
CA MET A 20 -2.80 -0.46 16.23
C MET A 20 -2.18 -1.16 17.44
N ALA A 21 -1.83 -0.41 18.47
CA ALA A 21 -1.28 -0.94 19.72
C ALA A 21 -2.36 -1.52 20.67
N GLU A 22 -3.64 -1.24 20.41
CA GLU A 22 -4.75 -1.75 21.21
C GLU A 22 -5.12 -3.19 20.81
N ASP A 23 -5.46 -4.02 21.80
CA ASP A 23 -5.98 -5.36 21.57
C ASP A 23 -7.38 -5.29 20.95
N GLY A 24 -7.57 -5.89 19.77
CA GLY A 24 -8.84 -5.89 19.07
C GLY A 24 -8.92 -6.97 17.98
N THR A 25 -10.14 -7.35 17.61
CA THR A 25 -10.35 -8.24 16.45
C THR A 25 -10.00 -7.52 15.16
N GLY A 26 -9.69 -8.26 14.10
CA GLY A 26 -9.42 -7.68 12.80
C GLY A 26 -10.53 -6.74 12.32
N GLN A 27 -11.82 -7.13 12.51
CA GLN A 27 -12.95 -6.28 12.14
C GLN A 27 -12.99 -4.96 12.93
N THR A 28 -12.79 -5.02 14.25
CA THR A 28 -12.77 -3.82 15.10
C THR A 28 -11.68 -2.82 14.65
N ARG A 29 -10.53 -3.33 14.23
CA ARG A 29 -9.43 -2.51 13.70
C ARG A 29 -9.79 -1.85 12.38
N LEU A 30 -10.41 -2.59 11.43
CA LEU A 30 -10.90 -2.02 10.17
C LEU A 30 -11.93 -0.90 10.43
N ASP A 31 -12.89 -1.13 11.32
CA ASP A 31 -13.93 -0.16 11.66
C ASP A 31 -13.31 1.08 12.33
N THR A 32 -12.31 0.90 13.18
CA THR A 32 -11.57 2.01 13.80
C THR A 32 -10.80 2.83 12.76
N ILE A 33 -10.09 2.17 11.85
CA ILE A 33 -9.33 2.83 10.78
C ILE A 33 -10.26 3.62 9.86
N THR A 34 -11.38 3.04 9.42
CA THR A 34 -12.36 3.76 8.57
C THR A 34 -12.93 4.98 9.27
N ASN A 35 -13.27 4.86 10.57
CA ASN A 35 -13.79 5.99 11.34
C ASN A 35 -12.75 7.09 11.55
N LEU A 36 -11.52 6.74 11.96
CA LEU A 36 -10.44 7.71 12.16
C LEU A 36 -10.08 8.42 10.84
N THR A 37 -10.01 7.69 9.73
CA THR A 37 -9.72 8.24 8.42
C THR A 37 -10.80 9.21 7.98
N ALA A 38 -12.08 8.83 8.04
CA ALA A 38 -13.19 9.69 7.67
C ALA A 38 -13.19 11.01 8.47
N VAL A 39 -13.01 10.92 9.79
CA VAL A 39 -12.97 12.09 10.68
C VAL A 39 -11.77 12.99 10.38
N SER A 40 -10.59 12.41 10.20
CA SER A 40 -9.37 13.19 9.97
C SER A 40 -9.29 13.81 8.58
N MET A 41 -9.94 13.20 7.59
CA MET A 41 -10.00 13.68 6.20
C MET A 41 -11.21 14.60 5.94
N ASP A 42 -12.03 14.87 6.96
CA ASP A 42 -13.27 15.65 6.85
C ASP A 42 -14.14 15.15 5.69
N THR A 43 -14.44 13.84 5.72
CA THR A 43 -15.25 13.14 4.72
C THR A 43 -16.37 12.35 5.38
N GLU A 44 -17.50 12.23 4.69
CA GLU A 44 -18.65 11.48 5.20
C GLU A 44 -18.44 9.98 5.12
N VAL A 45 -17.67 9.54 4.13
CA VAL A 45 -17.44 8.11 3.88
C VAL A 45 -15.95 7.78 3.87
N CYS A 46 -15.63 6.67 4.54
CA CYS A 46 -14.40 5.93 4.32
C CYS A 46 -14.75 4.44 4.24
N SER A 47 -14.24 3.74 3.23
CA SER A 47 -14.56 2.33 2.97
C SER A 47 -13.31 1.55 2.59
N ILE A 48 -13.23 0.30 3.07
CA ILE A 48 -12.15 -0.62 2.76
C ILE A 48 -12.72 -1.80 1.98
N TYR A 49 -12.18 -2.01 0.79
CA TYR A 49 -12.47 -3.15 -0.07
C TYR A 49 -11.23 -4.03 -0.14
N LEU A 50 -11.36 -5.33 0.15
CA LEU A 50 -10.27 -6.30 0.06
C LEU A 50 -10.62 -7.40 -0.93
N PHE A 51 -9.62 -7.97 -1.58
CA PHE A 51 -9.81 -9.12 -2.45
C PHE A 51 -10.25 -10.35 -1.66
N ARG A 52 -11.31 -10.99 -2.14
CA ARG A 52 -11.79 -12.30 -1.66
C ARG A 52 -11.17 -13.43 -2.47
N ASP A 53 -11.03 -13.21 -3.75
CA ASP A 53 -10.43 -14.10 -4.74
C ASP A 53 -9.69 -13.26 -5.79
N GLU A 54 -9.19 -13.89 -6.85
CA GLU A 54 -8.37 -13.22 -7.87
C GLU A 54 -9.07 -12.04 -8.56
N ASP A 55 -10.41 -12.07 -8.65
CA ASP A 55 -11.19 -11.13 -9.44
C ASP A 55 -12.24 -10.35 -8.64
N THR A 56 -12.46 -10.65 -7.37
CA THR A 56 -13.57 -10.12 -6.59
C THR A 56 -13.11 -9.37 -5.36
N LEU A 57 -13.48 -8.09 -5.30
CA LEU A 57 -13.34 -7.23 -4.13
C LEU A 57 -14.61 -7.30 -3.27
N GLU A 58 -14.46 -7.34 -1.97
CA GLU A 58 -15.53 -7.31 -0.99
C GLU A 58 -15.41 -6.09 -0.09
N LEU A 59 -16.52 -5.42 0.20
CA LEU A 59 -16.58 -4.35 1.19
C LEU A 59 -16.40 -4.95 2.58
N CYS A 60 -15.25 -4.72 3.21
CA CYS A 60 -14.89 -5.30 4.51
C CYS A 60 -15.15 -4.35 5.69
N ALA A 61 -15.10 -3.04 5.46
CA ALA A 61 -15.46 -2.05 6.47
C ALA A 61 -15.93 -0.76 5.80
N THR A 62 -16.82 -0.04 6.47
CA THR A 62 -17.26 1.28 6.01
C THR A 62 -17.67 2.17 7.19
N LYS A 63 -17.35 3.45 7.03
CA LYS A 63 -17.94 4.55 7.78
C LYS A 63 -18.75 5.38 6.78
N GLY A 64 -20.03 5.58 7.04
CA GLY A 64 -20.88 6.48 6.27
C GLY A 64 -21.71 5.85 5.16
N LEU A 65 -21.38 4.66 4.67
CA LEU A 65 -22.28 3.83 3.84
C LEU A 65 -23.18 2.98 4.72
N ASN A 66 -24.14 2.28 4.09
CA ASN A 66 -24.99 1.34 4.79
C ASN A 66 -24.16 0.21 5.46
N PRO A 67 -24.19 0.07 6.81
CA PRO A 67 -23.41 -0.94 7.50
C PRO A 67 -23.80 -2.37 7.11
N GLU A 68 -25.04 -2.60 6.67
CA GLU A 68 -25.48 -3.92 6.24
C GLU A 68 -24.92 -4.37 4.89
N ALA A 69 -24.27 -3.46 4.15
CA ALA A 69 -23.54 -3.77 2.92
C ALA A 69 -22.18 -4.44 3.19
N VAL A 70 -21.63 -4.30 4.39
CA VAL A 70 -20.37 -4.93 4.80
C VAL A 70 -20.48 -6.45 4.67
N HIS A 71 -19.47 -7.07 4.05
CA HIS A 71 -19.39 -8.50 3.70
C HIS A 71 -20.47 -9.02 2.71
N LYS A 72 -21.32 -8.13 2.20
CA LYS A 72 -22.34 -8.47 1.20
C LYS A 72 -22.04 -7.85 -0.16
N THR A 73 -21.61 -6.59 -0.19
CA THR A 73 -21.29 -5.90 -1.44
C THR A 73 -19.97 -6.41 -2.01
N ARG A 74 -20.04 -6.83 -3.27
CA ARG A 74 -18.90 -7.36 -4.03
C ARG A 74 -18.81 -6.69 -5.38
N MET A 75 -17.59 -6.44 -5.83
CA MET A 75 -17.27 -5.88 -7.14
C MET A 75 -16.21 -6.70 -7.83
N ARG A 76 -16.30 -6.81 -9.16
CA ARG A 76 -15.27 -7.45 -9.96
C ARG A 76 -14.13 -6.48 -10.26
N LEU A 77 -12.99 -7.04 -10.51
CA LEU A 77 -11.81 -6.28 -10.96
C LEU A 77 -12.16 -5.48 -12.23
N GLY A 78 -12.01 -4.15 -12.14
CA GLY A 78 -12.35 -3.20 -13.20
C GLY A 78 -13.81 -2.75 -13.22
N GLU A 79 -14.64 -3.21 -12.33
CA GLU A 79 -16.03 -2.83 -12.18
C GLU A 79 -16.16 -1.60 -11.26
N GLY A 80 -16.85 -0.56 -11.71
CA GLY A 80 -16.98 0.69 -10.96
C GLY A 80 -15.64 1.43 -10.80
N LEU A 81 -15.64 2.47 -9.98
CA LEU A 81 -14.42 3.23 -9.68
C LEU A 81 -13.45 2.42 -8.79
N VAL A 82 -13.97 1.68 -7.83
CA VAL A 82 -13.17 0.81 -6.95
C VAL A 82 -12.45 -0.26 -7.76
N GLY A 83 -13.16 -1.00 -8.62
CA GLY A 83 -12.55 -2.00 -9.49
C GLY A 83 -11.57 -1.41 -10.50
N ARG A 84 -11.76 -0.14 -10.93
CA ARG A 84 -10.82 0.59 -11.77
C ARG A 84 -9.50 0.84 -11.04
N VAL A 85 -9.54 1.33 -9.78
CA VAL A 85 -8.35 1.48 -8.93
C VAL A 85 -7.62 0.15 -8.79
N ALA A 86 -8.37 -0.91 -8.46
CA ALA A 86 -7.80 -2.24 -8.29
C ALA A 86 -7.10 -2.79 -9.54
N ARG A 87 -7.67 -2.54 -10.73
CA ARG A 87 -7.11 -3.01 -12.00
C ARG A 87 -5.90 -2.21 -12.45
N SER A 88 -5.94 -0.87 -12.30
CA SER A 88 -4.88 0.01 -12.79
C SER A 88 -3.75 0.20 -11.78
N THR A 89 -3.97 -0.16 -10.52
CA THR A 89 -3.08 0.17 -9.38
C THR A 89 -2.77 1.67 -9.27
N GLN A 90 -3.66 2.52 -9.81
CA GLN A 90 -3.50 3.96 -9.84
C GLN A 90 -4.57 4.63 -8.98
N VAL A 91 -4.20 5.75 -8.38
CA VAL A 91 -5.13 6.62 -7.67
C VAL A 91 -6.20 7.15 -8.61
N VAL A 92 -7.45 7.14 -8.16
CA VAL A 92 -8.59 7.80 -8.84
C VAL A 92 -9.11 8.90 -7.92
N ASN A 93 -9.01 10.14 -8.37
CA ASN A 93 -9.48 11.33 -7.68
C ASN A 93 -10.42 12.10 -8.59
N THR A 94 -11.65 12.31 -8.17
CA THR A 94 -12.67 13.03 -8.97
C THR A 94 -13.66 13.79 -8.10
N ALA A 95 -14.05 14.97 -8.57
CA ALA A 95 -15.10 15.80 -7.96
C ALA A 95 -16.53 15.34 -8.31
N ASN A 96 -16.70 14.45 -9.29
CA ASN A 96 -18.02 14.04 -9.77
C ASN A 96 -18.05 12.56 -10.16
N ALA A 97 -18.01 11.69 -9.16
CA ALA A 97 -18.01 10.25 -9.33
C ALA A 97 -19.13 9.72 -10.23
N PRO A 98 -20.39 10.21 -10.15
CA PRO A 98 -21.48 9.74 -10.99
C PRO A 98 -21.27 10.01 -12.51
N LYS A 99 -20.43 10.99 -12.87
CA LYS A 99 -20.11 11.29 -14.29
C LYS A 99 -18.85 10.59 -14.79
N GLU A 100 -18.11 9.93 -13.91
CA GLU A 100 -16.91 9.21 -14.32
C GLU A 100 -17.24 8.00 -15.18
N ARG A 101 -16.39 7.80 -16.18
CA ARG A 101 -16.52 6.62 -17.05
C ARG A 101 -16.35 5.34 -16.25
N GLY A 102 -17.35 4.46 -16.31
CA GLY A 102 -17.35 3.20 -15.59
C GLY A 102 -17.90 3.29 -14.17
N PHE A 103 -18.42 4.47 -13.75
CA PHE A 103 -19.15 4.54 -12.47
C PHE A 103 -20.27 3.50 -12.46
N ARG A 104 -20.37 2.79 -11.36
CA ARG A 104 -21.45 1.82 -11.11
C ARG A 104 -22.06 2.12 -9.75
N PHE A 105 -23.34 2.41 -9.77
CA PHE A 105 -24.12 2.60 -8.57
C PHE A 105 -24.46 1.26 -7.93
N MET A 106 -24.27 1.14 -6.62
CA MET A 106 -24.60 -0.01 -5.80
C MET A 106 -25.71 0.40 -4.81
N PRO A 107 -26.98 0.08 -5.10
CA PRO A 107 -28.12 0.52 -4.27
C PRO A 107 -28.01 0.14 -2.81
N GLU A 108 -27.42 -1.02 -2.53
CA GLU A 108 -27.26 -1.56 -1.19
C GLU A 108 -26.30 -0.74 -0.32
N THR A 109 -25.38 0.03 -0.92
CA THR A 109 -24.42 0.85 -0.19
C THR A 109 -24.95 2.23 0.17
N GLY A 110 -25.94 2.74 -0.55
CA GLY A 110 -26.49 4.08 -0.38
C GLY A 110 -25.53 5.22 -0.82
N GLU A 111 -24.65 4.93 -1.80
CA GLU A 111 -23.61 5.86 -2.24
C GLU A 111 -24.07 6.96 -3.22
N GLU A 112 -25.33 6.96 -3.65
CA GLU A 112 -25.85 7.94 -4.62
C GLU A 112 -25.78 9.40 -4.21
N VAL A 113 -25.64 9.65 -2.92
CA VAL A 113 -25.58 11.01 -2.37
C VAL A 113 -24.20 11.64 -2.37
N PHE A 114 -23.17 10.87 -2.75
CA PHE A 114 -21.77 11.30 -2.72
C PHE A 114 -21.29 11.70 -4.10
N SER A 115 -20.72 12.92 -4.19
CA SER A 115 -20.24 13.49 -5.45
C SER A 115 -18.77 13.22 -5.67
N SER A 116 -17.92 13.48 -4.69
CA SER A 116 -16.49 13.27 -4.84
C SER A 116 -16.06 11.86 -4.43
N PHE A 117 -15.00 11.40 -5.07
CA PHE A 117 -14.41 10.08 -4.82
C PHE A 117 -12.89 10.19 -4.89
N LEU A 118 -12.23 9.65 -3.88
CA LEU A 118 -10.81 9.37 -3.90
C LEU A 118 -10.60 7.90 -3.51
N GLY A 119 -10.03 7.13 -4.42
CA GLY A 119 -9.64 5.74 -4.20
C GLY A 119 -8.15 5.55 -4.38
N VAL A 120 -7.51 4.92 -3.40
CA VAL A 120 -6.10 4.56 -3.44
C VAL A 120 -5.92 3.05 -3.34
N PRO A 121 -4.93 2.45 -4.02
CA PRO A 121 -4.66 1.02 -3.93
C PRO A 121 -4.08 0.66 -2.56
N ILE A 122 -4.54 -0.44 -1.99
CA ILE A 122 -3.90 -1.12 -0.86
C ILE A 122 -3.01 -2.19 -1.48
N GLN A 123 -1.71 -1.93 -1.52
CA GLN A 123 -0.75 -2.80 -2.19
C GLN A 123 0.52 -2.96 -1.36
N ARG A 124 1.18 -4.11 -1.53
CA ARG A 124 2.46 -4.40 -0.92
C ARG A 124 3.34 -5.19 -1.88
N ILE A 125 4.57 -4.69 -2.11
CA ILE A 125 5.57 -5.34 -2.97
C ILE A 125 4.97 -5.75 -4.34
N GLY A 126 4.18 -4.86 -4.96
CA GLY A 126 3.51 -5.11 -6.24
C GLY A 126 2.28 -6.03 -6.17
N GLU A 127 1.94 -6.59 -5.00
CA GLU A 127 0.71 -7.35 -4.80
C GLU A 127 -0.44 -6.43 -4.41
N MET A 128 -1.52 -6.48 -5.18
CA MET A 128 -2.73 -5.72 -4.93
C MET A 128 -3.61 -6.46 -3.92
N LEU A 129 -3.83 -5.87 -2.74
CA LEU A 129 -4.59 -6.45 -1.64
C LEU A 129 -6.02 -5.91 -1.57
N GLY A 130 -6.23 -4.66 -2.04
CA GLY A 130 -7.53 -4.03 -1.95
C GLY A 130 -7.53 -2.57 -2.36
N VAL A 131 -8.60 -1.86 -2.01
CA VAL A 131 -8.78 -0.42 -2.29
C VAL A 131 -9.30 0.27 -1.04
N LEU A 132 -8.68 1.40 -0.68
CA LEU A 132 -9.18 2.32 0.34
C LEU A 132 -9.83 3.51 -0.36
N VAL A 133 -11.05 3.84 0.07
CA VAL A 133 -11.89 4.85 -0.56
C VAL A 133 -12.36 5.87 0.45
N ILE A 134 -12.34 7.16 0.08
CA ILE A 134 -13.11 8.20 0.75
C ILE A 134 -14.04 8.90 -0.22
N GLN A 135 -15.22 9.32 0.27
CA GLN A 135 -16.23 10.02 -0.53
C GLN A 135 -16.81 11.18 0.28
N SER A 136 -17.21 12.23 -0.43
CA SER A 136 -17.89 13.38 0.17
C SER A 136 -19.10 13.81 -0.67
N LYS A 137 -20.07 14.43 -0.04
CA LYS A 137 -21.22 15.03 -0.71
C LYS A 137 -20.80 16.26 -1.50
N ASP A 138 -19.81 16.99 -1.02
CA ASP A 138 -19.27 18.15 -1.70
C ASP A 138 -18.51 17.74 -2.95
N ALA A 139 -18.83 18.37 -4.09
CA ALA A 139 -18.13 18.15 -5.34
C ALA A 139 -16.75 18.83 -5.32
N ARG A 140 -15.72 18.12 -4.87
CA ARG A 140 -14.33 18.61 -4.79
C ARG A 140 -13.35 17.53 -5.23
N GLU A 141 -12.25 17.92 -5.83
CA GLU A 141 -11.06 17.05 -5.90
C GLU A 141 -10.30 17.16 -4.58
N PHE A 142 -9.76 16.03 -4.15
CA PHE A 142 -8.92 16.00 -2.96
C PHE A 142 -7.52 16.52 -3.29
N SER A 143 -6.90 17.21 -2.34
CA SER A 143 -5.55 17.76 -2.50
C SER A 143 -4.48 16.65 -2.54
N GLU A 144 -3.28 16.98 -3.03
CA GLU A 144 -2.14 16.06 -3.01
C GLU A 144 -1.79 15.59 -1.60
N ASP A 145 -1.90 16.46 -0.60
CA ASP A 145 -1.69 16.10 0.80
C ASP A 145 -2.73 15.10 1.31
N ALA A 146 -3.99 15.23 0.86
CA ALA A 146 -5.05 14.29 1.18
C ALA A 146 -4.81 12.93 0.52
N ILE A 147 -4.41 12.92 -0.75
CA ILE A 147 -4.04 11.69 -1.46
C ILE A 147 -2.90 10.99 -0.72
N TYR A 148 -1.83 11.73 -0.42
CA TYR A 148 -0.69 11.21 0.32
C TYR A 148 -1.08 10.61 1.68
N ALA A 149 -1.88 11.33 2.47
CA ALA A 149 -2.34 10.83 3.76
C ALA A 149 -3.13 9.51 3.63
N LEU A 150 -3.99 9.41 2.61
CA LEU A 150 -4.76 8.21 2.34
C LEU A 150 -3.89 7.04 1.87
N GLU A 151 -2.86 7.29 1.04
CA GLU A 151 -1.87 6.29 0.63
C GLU A 151 -1.09 5.72 1.83
N VAL A 152 -0.73 6.57 2.81
CA VAL A 152 -0.07 6.10 4.03
C VAL A 152 -0.99 5.21 4.86
N VAL A 153 -2.28 5.54 4.97
CA VAL A 153 -3.28 4.66 5.60
C VAL A 153 -3.38 3.33 4.85
N ALA A 154 -3.40 3.38 3.52
CA ALA A 154 -3.45 2.17 2.68
C ALA A 154 -2.22 1.28 2.88
N MET A 155 -1.03 1.87 3.04
CA MET A 155 0.20 1.14 3.35
C MET A 155 0.12 0.45 4.73
N VAL A 156 -0.36 1.14 5.76
CA VAL A 156 -0.60 0.53 7.08
C VAL A 156 -1.57 -0.64 6.98
N LEU A 157 -2.65 -0.48 6.22
CA LEU A 157 -3.63 -1.55 5.98
C LEU A 157 -3.00 -2.74 5.25
N ALA A 158 -2.11 -2.51 4.29
CA ALA A 158 -1.43 -3.57 3.57
C ALA A 158 -0.60 -4.45 4.50
N GLU A 159 0.17 -3.85 5.42
CA GLU A 159 0.94 -4.57 6.44
C GLU A 159 0.03 -5.42 7.35
N MET A 160 -1.07 -4.85 7.81
CA MET A 160 -2.01 -5.55 8.69
C MET A 160 -2.73 -6.70 7.96
N THR A 161 -3.05 -6.55 6.67
CA THR A 161 -3.75 -7.57 5.87
C THR A 161 -2.88 -8.81 5.71
N GLU A 162 -1.59 -8.65 5.45
CA GLU A 162 -0.67 -9.78 5.33
C GLU A 162 -0.46 -10.54 6.64
N LEU A 163 -0.47 -9.84 7.77
CA LEU A 163 -0.37 -10.47 9.10
C LEU A 163 -1.64 -11.27 9.47
N GLY A 164 -2.63 -11.36 8.56
CA GLY A 164 -3.87 -12.08 8.81
C GLY A 164 -4.77 -11.40 9.84
N ALA A 165 -4.48 -10.14 10.20
CA ALA A 165 -5.19 -9.41 11.24
C ALA A 165 -6.67 -9.14 10.91
N PHE A 166 -7.09 -9.33 9.64
CA PHE A 166 -8.43 -9.03 9.15
C PHE A 166 -9.23 -10.24 8.68
N VAL A 167 -8.73 -11.43 8.91
CA VAL A 167 -9.44 -12.64 8.54
C VAL A 167 -10.52 -12.95 9.59
N GLY A 168 -11.68 -12.33 9.41
CA GLY A 168 -12.91 -12.85 9.99
C GLY A 168 -13.26 -14.11 9.21
N ASP A 169 -13.46 -15.22 9.92
CA ASP A 169 -13.86 -16.54 9.40
C ASP A 169 -12.94 -17.18 8.33
N GLY A 170 -11.66 -17.01 8.47
CA GLY A 170 -10.61 -17.98 8.15
C GLY A 170 -10.45 -18.52 6.72
N ALA A 171 -11.25 -18.12 5.73
CA ALA A 171 -11.28 -18.89 4.48
C ALA A 171 -10.69 -18.17 3.24
N ALA A 172 -10.45 -16.87 3.25
CA ALA A 172 -10.38 -16.18 1.97
C ALA A 172 -9.00 -15.75 1.47
N LEU A 173 -8.08 -15.34 2.32
CA LEU A 173 -6.73 -14.91 1.85
C LEU A 173 -5.73 -16.07 1.74
N SER A 174 -5.97 -17.17 2.48
CA SER A 174 -5.14 -18.38 2.40
C SER A 174 -5.39 -19.22 1.14
N ALA A 175 -6.48 -18.99 0.41
CA ALA A 175 -6.85 -19.81 -0.75
C ALA A 175 -5.97 -19.55 -1.99
N ARG A 176 -5.30 -18.41 -2.09
CA ARG A 176 -4.41 -18.09 -3.22
C ARG A 176 -3.21 -19.04 -3.34
N HIS A 177 -2.83 -19.71 -2.25
CA HIS A 177 -1.63 -20.56 -2.21
C HIS A 177 -1.91 -22.06 -2.14
N GLN A 178 -3.16 -22.52 -2.27
CA GLN A 178 -3.52 -23.94 -2.14
C GLN A 178 -3.65 -24.68 -3.47
N ASN A 179 -3.65 -24.01 -4.60
CA ASN A 179 -3.72 -24.67 -5.90
C ASN A 179 -2.34 -25.01 -6.42
N PRO A 180 -2.14 -26.21 -6.99
CA PRO A 180 -0.88 -26.55 -7.66
C PRO A 180 -0.58 -25.55 -8.77
N VAL A 181 0.58 -24.93 -8.72
CA VAL A 181 1.05 -23.96 -9.72
C VAL A 181 2.18 -24.58 -10.53
N LEU A 182 2.05 -24.53 -11.85
CA LEU A 182 3.11 -24.93 -12.78
C LEU A 182 3.87 -23.68 -13.23
N ILE A 183 5.08 -23.50 -12.74
CA ILE A 183 5.96 -22.41 -13.15
C ILE A 183 6.95 -22.94 -14.18
N ARG A 184 7.00 -22.32 -15.37
CA ARG A 184 8.04 -22.62 -16.39
C ARG A 184 9.20 -21.66 -16.21
N GLY A 185 10.38 -22.20 -15.96
CA GLY A 185 11.61 -21.45 -15.81
C GLY A 185 12.65 -21.79 -16.88
N THR A 186 13.77 -21.08 -16.86
CA THR A 186 14.96 -21.41 -17.63
C THR A 186 15.75 -22.49 -16.91
N ILE A 187 16.17 -23.53 -17.63
CA ILE A 187 16.94 -24.65 -17.06
C ILE A 187 18.35 -24.16 -16.73
N GLY A 188 18.66 -24.06 -15.43
CA GLY A 188 20.01 -23.76 -14.96
C GLY A 188 20.90 -25.02 -14.82
N GLN A 189 20.30 -26.15 -14.43
CA GLN A 189 20.92 -27.45 -14.32
C GLN A 189 19.90 -28.54 -14.63
N GLU A 190 20.28 -29.55 -15.41
CA GLU A 190 19.40 -30.66 -15.71
C GLU A 190 19.20 -31.55 -14.48
N GLY A 191 17.96 -31.98 -14.26
CA GLY A 191 17.60 -32.87 -13.17
C GLY A 191 16.17 -32.67 -12.69
N ALA A 192 15.78 -33.48 -11.72
CA ALA A 192 14.55 -33.34 -10.98
C ALA A 192 14.85 -33.37 -9.48
N ALA A 193 14.19 -32.51 -8.71
CA ALA A 193 14.29 -32.48 -7.26
C ALA A 193 12.91 -32.41 -6.66
N ASP A 194 12.74 -33.01 -5.49
CA ASP A 194 11.54 -32.92 -4.66
C ASP A 194 11.93 -32.34 -3.30
N GLY A 195 11.13 -31.40 -2.82
CA GLY A 195 11.40 -30.72 -1.55
C GLY A 195 10.41 -29.63 -1.24
N TYR A 196 10.60 -29.00 -0.08
CA TYR A 196 9.81 -27.83 0.31
C TYR A 196 10.32 -26.60 -0.44
N VAL A 197 9.37 -25.81 -0.99
CA VAL A 197 9.70 -24.53 -1.62
C VAL A 197 10.05 -23.53 -0.53
N TRP A 198 11.25 -22.98 -0.61
CA TRP A 198 11.68 -21.85 0.21
C TRP A 198 11.79 -20.64 -0.70
N LEU A 199 10.86 -19.68 -0.56
CA LEU A 199 10.96 -18.40 -1.26
C LEU A 199 12.06 -17.57 -0.59
N HIS A 200 13.17 -17.40 -1.30
CA HIS A 200 14.23 -16.51 -0.85
C HIS A 200 13.89 -15.07 -1.25
N GLU A 201 12.85 -14.53 -0.66
CA GLU A 201 12.54 -13.11 -0.71
C GLU A 201 13.00 -12.50 0.61
N PRO A 202 14.09 -11.70 0.63
CA PRO A 202 14.47 -10.97 1.82
C PRO A 202 13.40 -9.88 2.08
N ARG A 203 12.40 -10.22 2.88
CA ARG A 203 11.36 -9.27 3.28
C ARG A 203 11.85 -8.46 4.47
N VAL A 204 11.87 -7.15 4.30
CA VAL A 204 11.98 -6.23 5.43
C VAL A 204 10.57 -6.00 5.96
N VAL A 205 10.28 -6.53 7.13
CA VAL A 205 8.99 -6.28 7.78
C VAL A 205 9.04 -4.89 8.40
N VAL A 206 8.23 -3.97 7.89
CA VAL A 206 8.07 -2.63 8.47
C VAL A 206 7.12 -2.73 9.67
N THR A 207 7.68 -2.92 10.86
CA THR A 207 6.89 -3.05 12.08
C THR A 207 6.35 -1.71 12.59
N ASN A 208 7.02 -0.61 12.28
CA ASN A 208 6.57 0.73 12.62
C ASN A 208 6.69 1.66 11.40
N PRO A 209 5.61 1.87 10.64
CA PRO A 209 5.66 2.70 9.43
C PRO A 209 5.74 4.20 9.72
N ILE A 210 5.52 4.63 10.97
CA ILE A 210 5.41 6.04 11.35
C ILE A 210 6.64 6.46 12.15
N ALA A 211 7.26 7.56 11.75
CA ALA A 211 8.42 8.14 12.43
C ALA A 211 8.03 8.79 13.76
N ASP A 212 8.65 8.38 14.85
CA ASP A 212 8.58 9.11 16.13
C ASP A 212 9.42 10.42 16.05
N ASP A 213 10.55 10.36 15.38
CA ASP A 213 11.47 11.48 15.14
C ASP A 213 11.96 11.46 13.68
N PRO A 214 11.40 12.31 12.81
CA PRO A 214 11.78 12.38 11.40
C PRO A 214 13.27 12.69 11.18
N GLN A 215 13.89 13.46 12.07
CA GLN A 215 15.31 13.79 11.95
C GLN A 215 16.18 12.55 12.14
N ARG A 216 15.85 11.75 13.13
CA ARG A 216 16.53 10.48 13.38
C ARG A 216 16.36 9.48 12.25
N GLU A 217 15.15 9.40 11.69
CA GLU A 217 14.86 8.53 10.55
C GLU A 217 15.62 8.97 9.29
N LEU A 218 15.76 10.28 9.07
CA LEU A 218 16.56 10.84 7.99
C LEU A 218 18.04 10.46 8.11
N GLU A 219 18.60 10.52 9.34
CA GLU A 219 19.97 10.09 9.62
C GLU A 219 20.15 8.59 9.37
N ARG A 220 19.18 7.76 9.79
CA ARG A 220 19.19 6.31 9.53
C ARG A 220 19.17 6.01 8.03
N LEU A 221 18.29 6.66 7.28
CA LEU A 221 18.22 6.51 5.81
C LEU A 221 19.56 6.88 5.15
N ASN A 222 20.11 8.05 5.49
CA ASN A 222 21.36 8.50 4.91
C ASN A 222 22.51 7.53 5.21
N THR A 223 22.60 7.03 6.45
CA THR A 223 23.62 6.06 6.85
C THR A 223 23.46 4.74 6.09
N ALA A 224 22.23 4.26 5.93
CA ALA A 224 21.95 3.02 5.17
C ALA A 224 22.32 3.17 3.69
N VAL A 225 21.97 4.30 3.06
CA VAL A 225 22.30 4.57 1.66
C VAL A 225 23.82 4.67 1.44
N GLU A 226 24.56 5.32 2.33
CA GLU A 226 26.02 5.37 2.23
C GLU A 226 26.67 3.99 2.44
N THR A 227 26.15 3.20 3.37
CA THR A 227 26.59 1.79 3.57
C THR A 227 26.33 0.95 2.31
N LEU A 228 25.14 1.11 1.69
CA LEU A 228 24.81 0.41 0.44
C LEU A 228 25.81 0.79 -0.67
N ARG A 229 26.12 2.07 -0.84
CA ARG A 229 27.08 2.55 -1.84
C ARG A 229 28.45 1.93 -1.66
N LEU A 230 28.99 1.96 -0.44
CA LEU A 230 30.28 1.37 -0.12
C LEU A 230 30.30 -0.13 -0.39
N ASN A 231 29.21 -0.85 -0.07
CA ASN A 231 29.11 -2.27 -0.34
C ASN A 231 29.09 -2.55 -1.86
N VAL A 232 28.29 -1.80 -2.63
CA VAL A 232 28.23 -1.95 -4.09
C VAL A 232 29.57 -1.63 -4.74
N ASP A 233 30.23 -0.55 -4.36
CA ASP A 233 31.55 -0.18 -4.87
C ASP A 233 32.59 -1.27 -4.54
N THR A 234 32.51 -1.87 -3.37
CA THR A 234 33.37 -3.00 -2.99
C THR A 234 33.11 -4.23 -3.85
N LEU A 235 31.82 -4.54 -4.16
CA LEU A 235 31.46 -5.66 -5.02
C LEU A 235 31.95 -5.43 -6.46
N VAL A 236 31.77 -4.23 -7.00
CA VAL A 236 32.30 -3.85 -8.33
C VAL A 236 33.81 -4.00 -8.38
N ALA A 237 34.54 -3.55 -7.34
CA ALA A 237 35.99 -3.68 -7.28
C ALA A 237 36.48 -5.13 -7.18
N ARG A 238 35.65 -6.06 -6.69
CA ARG A 238 35.95 -7.51 -6.58
C ARG A 238 35.42 -8.34 -7.74
N ALA A 239 34.68 -7.74 -8.67
CA ALA A 239 34.13 -8.45 -9.82
C ALA A 239 35.26 -9.13 -10.64
N VAL A 240 35.03 -10.35 -11.10
CA VAL A 240 36.01 -11.14 -11.84
C VAL A 240 36.24 -10.49 -13.20
N PRO A 241 37.50 -10.19 -13.58
CA PRO A 241 37.81 -9.68 -14.90
C PRO A 241 37.37 -10.64 -16.00
N GLY A 242 36.40 -10.21 -16.83
CA GLY A 242 35.87 -10.99 -17.95
C GLY A 242 34.43 -11.46 -17.81
N ASP A 243 33.84 -11.42 -16.61
CA ASP A 243 32.41 -11.68 -16.42
C ASP A 243 31.62 -10.39 -16.65
N LYS A 244 31.25 -10.17 -17.93
CA LYS A 244 30.51 -8.96 -18.33
C LYS A 244 29.12 -8.87 -17.73
N ASP A 245 28.43 -10.02 -17.62
CA ASP A 245 27.05 -10.06 -17.14
C ASP A 245 27.00 -9.68 -15.66
N GLN A 246 27.93 -10.19 -14.85
CA GLN A 246 28.07 -9.80 -13.44
C GLN A 246 28.36 -8.30 -13.29
N LEU A 247 29.26 -7.77 -14.11
CA LEU A 247 29.64 -6.37 -14.05
C LEU A 247 28.48 -5.45 -14.43
N GLU A 248 27.72 -5.77 -15.47
CA GLU A 248 26.53 -5.00 -15.90
C GLU A 248 25.48 -4.93 -14.80
N VAL A 249 25.21 -6.04 -14.12
CA VAL A 249 24.28 -6.07 -12.98
C VAL A 249 24.79 -5.21 -11.82
N LEU A 250 26.05 -5.31 -11.46
CA LEU A 250 26.64 -4.51 -10.38
C LEU A 250 26.66 -3.02 -10.71
N GLU A 251 26.92 -2.64 -11.96
CA GLU A 251 26.85 -1.24 -12.40
C GLU A 251 25.41 -0.70 -12.38
N ALA A 252 24.40 -1.52 -12.69
CA ALA A 252 23.00 -1.15 -12.53
C ALA A 252 22.67 -0.88 -11.06
N TYR A 253 23.08 -1.72 -10.12
CA TYR A 253 22.93 -1.49 -8.68
C TYR A 253 23.65 -0.22 -8.24
N ARG A 254 24.84 0.04 -8.74
CA ARG A 254 25.60 1.26 -8.46
C ARG A 254 24.89 2.51 -8.95
N MET A 255 24.31 2.46 -10.15
CA MET A 255 23.52 3.57 -10.69
C MET A 255 22.29 3.83 -9.80
N PHE A 256 21.61 2.78 -9.36
CA PHE A 256 20.44 2.87 -8.47
C PHE A 256 20.82 3.48 -7.11
N ALA A 257 21.87 2.97 -6.46
CA ALA A 257 22.36 3.45 -5.17
C ALA A 257 22.79 4.94 -5.22
N ASN A 258 23.18 5.44 -6.39
CA ASN A 258 23.56 6.84 -6.61
C ASN A 258 22.42 7.73 -7.12
N SER A 259 21.21 7.21 -7.31
CA SER A 259 20.05 7.97 -7.78
C SER A 259 19.66 9.06 -6.78
N LYS A 260 19.73 10.32 -7.22
CA LYS A 260 19.35 11.47 -6.39
C LYS A 260 17.83 11.58 -6.24
N SER A 261 17.09 11.30 -7.30
CA SER A 261 15.62 11.41 -7.30
C SER A 261 14.98 10.40 -6.35
N TRP A 262 15.44 9.15 -6.36
CA TRP A 262 14.98 8.11 -5.44
C TRP A 262 15.23 8.52 -3.98
N ARG A 263 16.44 8.92 -3.64
CA ARG A 263 16.77 9.39 -2.29
C ARG A 263 15.95 10.59 -1.86
N GLN A 264 15.73 11.57 -2.75
CA GLN A 264 14.94 12.75 -2.44
C GLN A 264 13.50 12.39 -2.09
N ARG A 265 12.85 11.50 -2.86
CA ARG A 265 11.48 11.07 -2.55
C ARG A 265 11.37 10.39 -1.20
N MET A 266 12.29 9.48 -0.86
CA MET A 266 12.31 8.87 0.48
C MET A 266 12.51 9.92 1.60
N GLN A 267 13.36 10.92 1.38
CA GLN A 267 13.55 12.02 2.34
C GLN A 267 12.30 12.87 2.51
N GLU A 268 11.58 13.15 1.43
CA GLU A 268 10.28 13.84 1.45
C GLU A 268 9.23 13.03 2.22
N ASP A 269 9.18 11.71 2.01
CA ASP A 269 8.28 10.82 2.72
C ASP A 269 8.57 10.75 4.22
N ILE A 270 9.85 10.72 4.62
CA ILE A 270 10.24 10.81 6.04
C ILE A 270 9.86 12.17 6.62
N ALA A 271 10.06 13.26 5.89
CA ALA A 271 9.67 14.60 6.35
C ALA A 271 8.15 14.69 6.58
N ARG A 272 7.35 13.93 5.85
CA ARG A 272 5.90 13.81 5.99
C ARG A 272 5.47 12.88 7.13
N GLY A 273 6.39 12.13 7.74
CA GLY A 273 6.15 11.34 8.94
C GLY A 273 6.32 9.83 8.82
N LEU A 274 6.82 9.31 7.68
CA LEU A 274 7.15 7.90 7.56
C LEU A 274 8.47 7.55 8.24
N SER A 275 8.60 6.30 8.72
CA SER A 275 9.89 5.74 9.11
C SER A 275 10.79 5.53 7.90
N ALA A 276 12.09 5.37 8.09
CA ALA A 276 13.03 5.14 7.00
C ALA A 276 12.69 3.88 6.20
N GLU A 277 12.33 2.80 6.88
CA GLU A 277 11.92 1.54 6.27
C GLU A 277 10.66 1.69 5.43
N ALA A 278 9.65 2.39 5.96
CA ALA A 278 8.39 2.62 5.27
C ALA A 278 8.55 3.51 4.03
N ALA A 279 9.44 4.50 4.08
CA ALA A 279 9.76 5.34 2.94
C ALA A 279 10.44 4.54 1.81
N VAL A 280 11.33 3.60 2.16
CA VAL A 280 11.97 2.70 1.19
C VAL A 280 10.94 1.77 0.55
N GLU A 281 10.06 1.16 1.35
CA GLU A 281 9.03 0.23 0.87
C GLU A 281 8.03 0.93 -0.05
N LYS A 282 7.58 2.13 0.29
CA LYS A 282 6.70 2.94 -0.55
C LYS A 282 7.32 3.20 -1.93
N GLU A 283 8.59 3.62 -1.95
CA GLU A 283 9.29 3.85 -3.20
C GLU A 283 9.53 2.58 -4.02
N GLN A 284 9.73 1.44 -3.36
CA GLN A 284 9.81 0.15 -4.03
C GLN A 284 8.46 -0.22 -4.68
N SER A 285 7.35 -0.02 -3.97
CA SER A 285 6.01 -0.31 -4.50
C SER A 285 5.64 0.58 -5.68
N ASN A 286 6.09 1.83 -5.70
CA ASN A 286 5.87 2.77 -6.80
C ASN A 286 6.73 2.49 -8.04
N ALA A 287 7.77 1.66 -7.91
CA ALA A 287 8.68 1.31 -9.01
C ALA A 287 8.22 0.08 -9.82
N HIS A 288 7.19 -0.63 -9.36
CA HIS A 288 6.55 -1.77 -10.02
C HIS A 288 5.28 -1.36 -10.74
#